data_3e6549df2e48f889a67a4cf4b84e8511
#
_entry.id   3e6549df2e48f889a67a4cf4b84e8511
#
_cell.length_a   1.000
_cell.length_b   1.000
_cell.length_c   1.000
_cell.angle_alpha   90.00
_cell.angle_beta   90.00
_cell.angle_gamma   90.00
#
_symmetry.space_group_name_H-M   'P 1'
#
loop_
_entity.id
_entity.type
_entity.pdbx_description
1 polymer ?
#
loop_
_entity_poly.entity_id
_entity_poly.type
_entity_poly.pdbx_seq_one_letter_code
_entity_poly.pdbx_strand_id
1 'polypeptide(L)'
;MGGNVTALMKNGTSTRAEKIPLKDIGRQKFMQVIQELLLKINKDFDKKFGHKIWNNTDEIKTGYVFNGSTSFIMNPQLIDNEVTQYKPLAGDIDVTVPNNLKEEVWKYLDGVEDTFITKTAKYMGSNKPTVSSIGDQINTVFLCNFGDITCACQIDFEFLEYENDKPTEWAKFSHSSSFEDAKIGVKSVHHKYILRALVGGSSIRRDIIIATGASTPDNIKLSKSKVHEIPKMLKFSVARGIRTAYEPMLDANGEQIILGGKKVYKEIPSKTSTYVNSVKEMFKLSFGDVDEKDEPLFFSFDGMCKLIKKYLKKDQIKNTYNRYVELLWGVKPQRAQELEVQNPELDFEVKYAGYKYFCDKLGFADEHEKYVETYYADYGHRGHKLGESFADYLEKIGVLDDFI
;
A
#
# COMPACT_ATOMS: atom_id res chain seq x y z
N MET A 1 -4.71 -7.85 3.39
CA MET A 1 -5.33 -9.17 3.03
C MET A 1 -4.97 -10.11 4.15
N GLY A 2 -5.80 -10.12 5.19
CA GLY A 2 -5.44 -10.68 6.45
C GLY A 2 -5.77 -12.14 6.61
N GLY A 3 -5.01 -12.84 7.44
CA GLY A 3 -5.44 -14.04 8.11
C GLY A 3 -5.34 -15.36 7.35
N ASN A 4 -4.34 -15.55 6.48
CA ASN A 4 -4.17 -16.80 5.72
C ASN A 4 -2.92 -17.61 6.07
N VAL A 5 -2.16 -17.21 7.09
CA VAL A 5 -0.97 -17.93 7.52
C VAL A 5 -1.37 -19.15 8.36
N THR A 6 -0.69 -20.27 8.15
CA THR A 6 -0.88 -21.50 8.92
C THR A 6 0.32 -21.73 9.84
N ALA A 7 0.07 -22.10 11.06
CA ALA A 7 1.09 -22.47 12.04
C ALA A 7 0.97 -23.97 12.40
N LEU A 8 2.11 -24.60 12.62
CA LEU A 8 2.19 -25.96 13.18
C LEU A 8 2.38 -25.85 14.69
N MET A 9 1.52 -26.49 15.43
CA MET A 9 1.60 -26.53 16.88
C MET A 9 2.61 -27.56 17.38
N LYS A 10 3.09 -27.41 18.61
CA LYS A 10 4.03 -28.36 19.27
C LYS A 10 3.54 -29.82 19.25
N ASN A 11 2.24 -30.03 19.29
CA ASN A 11 1.62 -31.36 19.24
C ASN A 11 1.50 -31.96 17.83
N GLY A 12 2.03 -31.27 16.81
CA GLY A 12 1.97 -31.71 15.42
C GLY A 12 0.68 -31.37 14.68
N THR A 13 -0.30 -30.73 15.34
CA THR A 13 -1.51 -30.23 14.67
C THR A 13 -1.24 -28.87 14.00
N SER A 14 -2.01 -28.54 12.96
CA SER A 14 -1.93 -27.24 12.30
C SER A 14 -3.17 -26.42 12.59
N THR A 15 -2.97 -25.10 12.68
CA THR A 15 -4.06 -24.13 12.74
C THR A 15 -3.82 -22.99 11.76
N ARG A 16 -4.89 -22.35 11.34
CA ARG A 16 -4.81 -21.12 10.55
C ARG A 16 -4.90 -19.91 11.45
N ALA A 17 -4.34 -18.81 10.99
CA ALA A 17 -4.64 -17.52 11.58
C ALA A 17 -6.15 -17.27 11.51
N GLU A 18 -6.69 -16.72 12.58
CA GLU A 18 -8.10 -16.49 12.78
C GLU A 18 -8.41 -15.00 12.70
N LYS A 19 -9.63 -14.66 12.31
CA LYS A 19 -10.11 -13.29 12.49
C LYS A 19 -10.41 -13.07 13.95
N ILE A 20 -9.86 -12.00 14.50
CA ILE A 20 -9.96 -11.65 15.92
C ILE A 20 -11.27 -10.91 16.15
N PRO A 21 -12.21 -11.42 16.95
CA PRO A 21 -13.53 -10.83 17.17
C PRO A 21 -13.44 -9.65 18.16
N LEU A 22 -13.05 -8.48 17.68
CA LEU A 22 -12.85 -7.27 18.49
C LEU A 22 -14.10 -6.86 19.29
N LYS A 23 -15.29 -7.09 18.73
CA LYS A 23 -16.55 -6.77 19.38
C LYS A 23 -16.77 -7.62 20.65
N ASP A 24 -16.39 -8.89 20.60
CA ASP A 24 -16.61 -9.85 21.70
C ASP A 24 -15.50 -9.76 22.75
N ILE A 25 -14.26 -9.57 22.31
CA ILE A 25 -13.09 -9.41 23.18
C ILE A 25 -13.10 -8.05 23.90
N GLY A 26 -13.59 -7.01 23.24
CA GLY A 26 -13.42 -5.63 23.65
C GLY A 26 -12.07 -5.05 23.22
N ARG A 27 -12.10 -3.86 22.64
CA ARG A 27 -10.92 -3.19 22.08
C ARG A 27 -9.81 -2.98 23.12
N GLN A 28 -10.14 -2.55 24.34
CA GLN A 28 -9.15 -2.32 25.40
C GLN A 28 -8.39 -3.60 25.77
N LYS A 29 -9.10 -4.72 25.88
CA LYS A 29 -8.47 -6.02 26.14
C LYS A 29 -7.58 -6.46 24.98
N PHE A 30 -8.02 -6.25 23.74
CA PHE A 30 -7.21 -6.49 22.55
C PHE A 30 -5.92 -5.66 22.60
N MET A 31 -6.03 -4.34 22.82
CA MET A 31 -4.87 -3.44 22.90
C MET A 31 -3.87 -3.91 23.96
N GLN A 32 -4.35 -4.21 25.16
CA GLN A 32 -3.52 -4.68 26.27
C GLN A 32 -2.72 -5.94 25.88
N VAL A 33 -3.40 -6.98 25.39
CA VAL A 33 -2.77 -8.28 25.08
C VAL A 33 -1.73 -8.13 23.97
N ILE A 34 -2.03 -7.33 22.92
CA ILE A 34 -1.08 -7.14 21.81
C ILE A 34 0.12 -6.29 22.23
N GLN A 35 -0.09 -5.26 23.06
CA GLN A 35 1.03 -4.47 23.60
C GLN A 35 1.94 -5.34 24.50
N GLU A 36 1.36 -6.14 25.38
CA GLU A 36 2.11 -7.07 26.24
C GLU A 36 2.91 -8.10 25.40
N LEU A 37 2.32 -8.63 24.34
CA LEU A 37 3.00 -9.52 23.40
C LEU A 37 4.20 -8.84 22.74
N LEU A 38 4.04 -7.62 22.20
CA LEU A 38 5.16 -6.91 21.58
C LEU A 38 6.25 -6.53 22.59
N LEU A 39 5.88 -6.14 23.80
CA LEU A 39 6.86 -5.88 24.87
C LEU A 39 7.63 -7.15 25.25
N LYS A 40 6.96 -8.31 25.30
CA LYS A 40 7.61 -9.60 25.51
C LYS A 40 8.58 -9.95 24.37
N ILE A 41 8.12 -9.80 23.12
CA ILE A 41 8.96 -10.00 21.93
C ILE A 41 10.22 -9.12 22.00
N ASN A 42 10.03 -7.83 22.31
CA ASN A 42 11.14 -6.88 22.41
C ASN A 42 12.17 -7.26 23.48
N LYS A 43 11.69 -7.73 24.63
CA LYS A 43 12.55 -8.22 25.74
C LYS A 43 13.30 -9.49 25.36
N ASP A 44 12.62 -10.47 24.75
CA ASP A 44 13.21 -11.75 24.36
C ASP A 44 14.20 -11.57 23.22
N PHE A 45 13.93 -10.63 22.31
CA PHE A 45 14.85 -10.25 21.24
C PHE A 45 16.13 -9.61 21.80
N ASP A 46 15.99 -8.65 22.73
CA ASP A 46 17.13 -8.03 23.43
C ASP A 46 18.01 -9.06 24.14
N LYS A 47 17.39 -10.01 24.83
CA LYS A 47 18.13 -11.13 25.47
C LYS A 47 18.91 -11.98 24.47
N LYS A 48 18.38 -12.16 23.25
CA LYS A 48 19.01 -13.02 22.23
C LYS A 48 20.10 -12.30 21.42
N PHE A 49 19.89 -11.02 21.09
CA PHE A 49 20.75 -10.26 20.18
C PHE A 49 21.54 -9.13 20.85
N GLY A 50 21.23 -8.77 22.11
CA GLY A 50 21.91 -7.71 22.85
C GLY A 50 21.42 -6.30 22.54
N HIS A 51 20.34 -6.19 21.80
CA HIS A 51 19.66 -4.92 21.51
C HIS A 51 18.17 -5.15 21.24
N LYS A 52 17.36 -4.10 21.28
CA LYS A 52 15.90 -4.14 21.14
C LYS A 52 15.48 -3.96 19.68
N ILE A 53 14.28 -4.44 19.35
CA ILE A 53 13.59 -4.09 18.09
C ILE A 53 13.11 -2.63 18.20
N TRP A 54 12.43 -2.30 19.30
CA TRP A 54 11.90 -0.97 19.58
C TRP A 54 12.60 -0.40 20.82
N ASN A 55 13.53 0.53 20.59
CA ASN A 55 14.25 1.19 21.68
C ASN A 55 13.32 2.05 22.55
N ASN A 56 12.37 2.75 21.89
CA ASN A 56 11.33 3.50 22.57
C ASN A 56 10.06 2.65 22.71
N THR A 57 9.85 2.05 23.87
CA THR A 57 8.67 1.21 24.16
C THR A 57 7.37 2.01 24.30
N ASP A 58 7.44 3.33 24.43
CA ASP A 58 6.23 4.16 24.48
C ASP A 58 5.54 4.20 23.11
N GLU A 59 6.26 3.97 22.02
CA GLU A 59 5.69 3.83 20.68
C GLU A 59 4.77 2.60 20.57
N ILE A 60 5.02 1.54 21.34
CA ILE A 60 4.12 0.39 21.46
C ILE A 60 2.86 0.77 22.23
N LYS A 61 3.03 1.46 23.36
CA LYS A 61 1.90 1.85 24.24
C LYS A 61 0.98 2.88 23.60
N THR A 62 1.54 3.82 22.87
CA THR A 62 0.76 4.85 22.15
C THR A 62 0.13 4.34 20.84
N GLY A 63 0.48 3.13 20.43
CA GLY A 63 0.00 2.55 19.17
C GLY A 63 0.75 3.01 17.93
N TYR A 64 1.82 3.78 18.08
CA TYR A 64 2.55 4.37 16.94
C TYR A 64 3.24 3.33 16.06
N VAL A 65 3.69 2.20 16.62
CA VAL A 65 4.31 1.10 15.86
C VAL A 65 3.34 0.30 14.99
N PHE A 66 2.04 0.52 15.10
CA PHE A 66 1.06 -0.26 14.36
C PHE A 66 0.67 0.40 13.02
N ASN A 67 0.50 -0.42 12.01
CA ASN A 67 0.11 -0.04 10.64
C ASN A 67 -1.23 -0.65 10.24
N GLY A 68 -1.55 -0.58 8.95
CA GLY A 68 -2.78 -1.12 8.40
C GLY A 68 -4.02 -0.68 9.17
N SER A 69 -5.00 -1.55 9.31
CA SER A 69 -6.18 -1.28 10.16
C SER A 69 -5.84 -1.30 11.65
N THR A 70 -4.74 -1.93 12.02
CA THR A 70 -4.27 -1.99 13.41
C THR A 70 -3.87 -0.59 13.91
N SER A 71 -3.43 0.31 13.02
CA SER A 71 -3.06 1.69 13.39
C SER A 71 -4.20 2.45 14.08
N PHE A 72 -5.44 2.35 13.60
CA PHE A 72 -6.57 2.99 14.25
C PHE A 72 -7.19 2.12 15.36
N ILE A 73 -7.13 0.79 15.26
CA ILE A 73 -7.56 -0.09 16.36
C ILE A 73 -6.73 0.18 17.61
N MET A 74 -5.44 0.39 17.48
CA MET A 74 -4.49 0.62 18.58
C MET A 74 -4.36 2.10 18.98
N ASN A 75 -5.08 3.02 18.33
CA ASN A 75 -5.01 4.45 18.65
C ASN A 75 -5.84 4.78 19.92
N PRO A 76 -5.21 5.09 21.08
CA PRO A 76 -5.93 5.29 22.32
C PRO A 76 -6.86 6.52 22.33
N GLN A 77 -6.75 7.41 21.34
CA GLN A 77 -7.58 8.61 21.24
C GLN A 77 -8.96 8.34 20.62
N LEU A 78 -9.15 7.18 19.97
CA LEU A 78 -10.43 6.82 19.36
C LEU A 78 -11.37 6.14 20.37
N ILE A 79 -12.66 6.36 20.18
CA ILE A 79 -13.72 5.81 21.04
C ILE A 79 -13.91 4.31 20.75
N ASP A 80 -13.86 3.48 21.79
CA ASP A 80 -13.88 2.02 21.66
C ASP A 80 -15.10 1.49 20.91
N ASN A 81 -16.29 1.96 21.26
CA ASN A 81 -17.52 1.51 20.64
C ASN A 81 -17.61 1.91 19.15
N GLU A 82 -17.08 3.06 18.78
CA GLU A 82 -17.03 3.45 17.37
C GLU A 82 -16.08 2.55 16.58
N VAL A 83 -14.87 2.30 17.10
CA VAL A 83 -13.91 1.43 16.43
C VAL A 83 -14.47 0.03 16.25
N THR A 84 -15.05 -0.57 17.27
CA THR A 84 -15.62 -1.93 17.19
C THR A 84 -16.88 -2.00 16.33
N GLN A 85 -17.62 -0.91 16.20
CA GLN A 85 -18.77 -0.81 15.30
C GLN A 85 -18.35 -0.92 13.84
N TYR A 86 -17.34 -0.15 13.42
CA TYR A 86 -16.87 -0.11 12.03
C TYR A 86 -15.81 -1.17 11.72
N LYS A 87 -15.15 -1.73 12.74
CA LYS A 87 -14.18 -2.81 12.62
C LYS A 87 -14.44 -3.89 13.67
N PRO A 88 -15.52 -4.68 13.52
CA PRO A 88 -15.87 -5.72 14.50
C PRO A 88 -14.88 -6.90 14.51
N LEU A 89 -14.14 -7.09 13.42
CA LEU A 89 -13.14 -8.15 13.26
C LEU A 89 -11.81 -7.56 12.82
N ALA A 90 -10.70 -7.89 13.49
CA ALA A 90 -9.36 -7.68 12.96
C ALA A 90 -8.89 -8.92 12.20
N GLY A 91 -8.27 -8.74 11.04
CA GLY A 91 -7.78 -9.85 10.21
C GLY A 91 -6.35 -10.22 10.52
N ASP A 92 -5.54 -9.22 10.71
CA ASP A 92 -4.10 -9.26 10.94
C ASP A 92 -3.69 -8.09 11.84
N ILE A 93 -2.48 -8.16 12.33
CA ILE A 93 -1.87 -7.13 13.17
C ILE A 93 -0.60 -6.68 12.46
N ASP A 94 -0.66 -5.52 11.81
CA ASP A 94 0.46 -4.93 11.11
C ASP A 94 1.34 -4.13 12.08
N VAL A 95 2.64 -4.44 12.13
CA VAL A 95 3.61 -3.83 13.06
C VAL A 95 4.84 -3.35 12.31
N THR A 96 5.24 -2.10 12.50
CA THR A 96 6.47 -1.57 11.92
C THR A 96 7.70 -2.04 12.68
N VAL A 97 8.75 -2.37 11.92
CA VAL A 97 10.07 -2.77 12.44
C VAL A 97 11.16 -2.04 11.65
N PRO A 98 12.27 -1.62 12.27
CA PRO A 98 13.39 -1.07 11.55
C PRO A 98 13.89 -2.01 10.43
N ASN A 99 14.07 -1.48 9.22
CA ASN A 99 14.38 -2.26 8.02
C ASN A 99 15.72 -3.01 8.10
N ASN A 100 16.67 -2.49 8.87
CA ASN A 100 17.98 -3.10 9.11
C ASN A 100 17.92 -4.37 10.00
N LEU A 101 16.81 -4.62 10.70
CA LEU A 101 16.65 -5.76 11.61
C LEU A 101 15.98 -6.97 10.97
N LYS A 102 15.69 -6.94 9.68
CA LYS A 102 14.91 -7.99 9.00
C LYS A 102 15.49 -9.41 9.19
N GLU A 103 16.80 -9.57 9.03
CA GLU A 103 17.44 -10.88 9.18
C GLU A 103 17.43 -11.38 10.63
N GLU A 104 17.58 -10.49 11.59
CA GLU A 104 17.59 -10.86 13.01
C GLU A 104 16.19 -11.20 13.50
N VAL A 105 15.18 -10.42 13.07
CA VAL A 105 13.78 -10.74 13.35
C VAL A 105 13.38 -12.07 12.73
N TRP A 106 13.82 -12.37 11.51
CA TRP A 106 13.63 -13.68 10.92
C TRP A 106 14.24 -14.80 11.79
N LYS A 107 15.50 -14.66 12.20
CA LYS A 107 16.19 -15.63 13.08
C LYS A 107 15.53 -15.75 14.45
N TYR A 108 14.94 -14.66 14.96
CA TYR A 108 14.20 -14.67 16.20
C TYR A 108 12.91 -15.46 16.07
N LEU A 109 12.08 -15.13 15.08
CA LEU A 109 10.78 -15.75 14.85
C LEU A 109 10.91 -17.23 14.52
N ASP A 110 11.93 -17.60 13.73
CA ASP A 110 12.23 -18.98 13.35
C ASP A 110 12.61 -19.87 14.57
N GLY A 111 12.99 -19.29 15.70
CA GLY A 111 13.37 -19.98 16.92
C GLY A 111 12.38 -19.85 18.09
N VAL A 112 11.23 -19.17 17.92
CA VAL A 112 10.25 -18.99 19.01
C VAL A 112 9.36 -20.22 19.15
N GLU A 113 9.67 -21.06 20.12
CA GLU A 113 8.99 -22.34 20.35
C GLU A 113 7.67 -22.22 21.15
N ASP A 114 7.47 -21.14 21.89
CA ASP A 114 6.29 -20.93 22.75
C ASP A 114 5.03 -20.42 22.03
N THR A 115 5.13 -20.30 20.73
CA THR A 115 4.06 -19.87 19.85
C THR A 115 3.73 -20.93 18.82
N PHE A 116 2.69 -20.73 18.02
CA PHE A 116 2.37 -21.62 16.90
C PHE A 116 3.29 -21.41 15.68
N ILE A 117 4.46 -20.84 15.86
CA ILE A 117 5.40 -20.56 14.79
C ILE A 117 6.29 -21.77 14.59
N THR A 118 6.45 -22.18 13.34
CA THR A 118 7.43 -23.20 12.95
C THR A 118 8.26 -22.74 11.76
N LYS A 119 9.50 -23.28 11.70
CA LYS A 119 10.43 -23.03 10.60
C LYS A 119 9.96 -23.57 9.26
N THR A 120 9.24 -24.65 9.27
CA THR A 120 8.99 -25.48 8.08
C THR A 120 7.55 -25.98 7.96
N ALA A 121 6.61 -25.41 8.72
CA ALA A 121 5.23 -25.84 8.61
C ALA A 121 4.70 -25.58 7.21
N LYS A 122 4.13 -26.62 6.63
CA LYS A 122 3.51 -26.55 5.32
C LYS A 122 2.05 -26.22 5.44
N TYR A 123 1.62 -25.35 4.59
CA TYR A 123 0.23 -24.95 4.49
C TYR A 123 -0.57 -26.08 3.83
N MET A 124 -1.49 -26.77 4.56
CA MET A 124 -2.47 -27.73 4.05
C MET A 124 -2.21 -28.27 2.63
N GLY A 125 -1.10 -29.01 2.45
CA GLY A 125 -0.70 -29.57 1.15
C GLY A 125 0.05 -28.61 0.22
N SER A 126 0.25 -27.34 0.57
CA SER A 126 1.10 -26.40 -0.14
C SER A 126 2.50 -26.38 0.48
N ASN A 127 3.50 -25.99 -0.30
CA ASN A 127 4.89 -25.85 0.19
C ASN A 127 5.17 -24.48 0.85
N LYS A 128 4.13 -23.73 1.25
CA LYS A 128 4.28 -22.43 1.88
C LYS A 128 4.67 -22.56 3.35
N PRO A 129 5.70 -21.87 3.82
CA PRO A 129 6.11 -21.89 5.22
C PRO A 129 5.12 -21.08 6.10
N THR A 130 5.03 -21.42 7.38
CA THR A 130 4.24 -20.66 8.37
C THR A 130 4.84 -19.31 8.71
N VAL A 131 6.15 -19.17 8.58
CA VAL A 131 6.82 -17.88 8.59
C VAL A 131 7.18 -17.59 7.15
N SER A 132 6.62 -16.55 6.57
CA SER A 132 6.87 -16.19 5.18
C SER A 132 7.39 -14.77 5.09
N SER A 133 8.29 -14.53 4.13
CA SER A 133 8.77 -13.20 3.79
C SER A 133 8.22 -12.83 2.41
N ILE A 134 7.46 -11.74 2.36
CA ILE A 134 6.91 -11.19 1.11
C ILE A 134 7.35 -9.74 1.00
N GLY A 135 8.30 -9.47 0.11
CA GLY A 135 8.85 -8.12 -0.02
C GLY A 135 9.48 -7.63 1.28
N ASP A 136 8.93 -6.56 1.85
CA ASP A 136 9.41 -5.97 3.10
C ASP A 136 8.60 -6.40 4.33
N GLN A 137 8.03 -7.60 4.31
CA GLN A 137 7.23 -8.15 5.42
C GLN A 137 7.70 -9.54 5.82
N ILE A 138 7.53 -9.87 7.09
CA ILE A 138 7.55 -11.24 7.63
C ILE A 138 6.20 -11.48 8.30
N ASN A 139 5.48 -12.48 7.81
CA ASN A 139 4.17 -12.88 8.32
C ASN A 139 4.32 -14.09 9.23
N THR A 140 3.67 -14.06 10.38
CA THR A 140 3.73 -15.14 11.36
C THR A 140 2.42 -15.24 12.15
N VAL A 141 2.28 -16.30 12.96
CA VAL A 141 1.09 -16.51 13.80
C VAL A 141 1.50 -16.68 15.25
N PHE A 142 0.84 -15.94 16.14
CA PHE A 142 0.93 -16.06 17.58
C PHE A 142 -0.40 -16.50 18.17
N LEU A 143 -0.34 -17.36 19.18
CA LEU A 143 -1.51 -17.65 20.01
C LEU A 143 -1.68 -16.56 21.05
N CYS A 144 -2.80 -15.82 20.96
CA CYS A 144 -3.13 -14.73 21.86
C CYS A 144 -4.34 -15.12 22.72
N ASN A 145 -4.21 -14.95 24.04
CA ASN A 145 -5.27 -15.21 24.99
C ASN A 145 -5.86 -13.89 25.47
N PHE A 146 -7.14 -13.67 25.17
CA PHE A 146 -7.89 -12.49 25.54
C PHE A 146 -8.83 -12.69 26.72
N GLY A 147 -8.63 -13.74 27.51
CA GLY A 147 -9.50 -14.18 28.61
C GLY A 147 -10.24 -15.45 28.21
N ASP A 148 -11.55 -15.36 27.99
CA ASP A 148 -12.36 -16.52 27.56
C ASP A 148 -12.16 -16.90 26.09
N ILE A 149 -11.54 -16.01 25.30
CA ILE A 149 -11.30 -16.18 23.87
C ILE A 149 -9.79 -16.29 23.62
N THR A 150 -9.38 -17.38 22.97
CA THR A 150 -8.00 -17.57 22.48
C THR A 150 -8.01 -17.67 20.97
N CYS A 151 -7.21 -16.84 20.30
CA CYS A 151 -7.12 -16.78 18.83
C CYS A 151 -5.69 -17.01 18.33
N ALA A 152 -5.58 -17.66 17.18
CA ALA A 152 -4.35 -17.71 16.40
C ALA A 152 -4.23 -16.41 15.57
N CYS A 153 -3.50 -15.43 16.11
CA CYS A 153 -3.40 -14.09 15.53
C CYS A 153 -2.24 -14.01 14.53
N GLN A 154 -2.53 -13.56 13.31
CA GLN A 154 -1.49 -13.21 12.36
C GLN A 154 -0.86 -11.88 12.75
N ILE A 155 0.48 -11.85 12.79
CA ILE A 155 1.26 -10.63 12.96
C ILE A 155 2.17 -10.48 11.76
N ASP A 156 2.08 -9.31 11.14
CA ASP A 156 2.85 -8.93 9.97
C ASP A 156 3.89 -7.88 10.40
N PHE A 157 5.15 -8.31 10.46
CA PHE A 157 6.28 -7.42 10.74
C PHE A 157 6.67 -6.72 9.44
N GLU A 158 6.38 -5.43 9.34
CA GLU A 158 6.66 -4.57 8.19
C GLU A 158 7.98 -3.82 8.40
N PHE A 159 8.98 -4.11 7.55
CA PHE A 159 10.33 -3.52 7.65
C PHE A 159 10.38 -2.20 6.92
N LEU A 160 10.39 -1.12 7.70
CA LEU A 160 10.30 0.25 7.21
C LEU A 160 11.50 1.10 7.63
N GLU A 161 11.61 2.29 7.04
CA GLU A 161 12.64 3.25 7.42
C GLU A 161 12.31 3.86 8.78
N TYR A 162 13.33 3.94 9.62
CA TYR A 162 13.28 4.52 10.97
C TYR A 162 14.29 5.66 11.08
N GLU A 163 13.89 6.72 11.76
CA GLU A 163 14.74 7.84 12.16
C GLU A 163 14.49 8.12 13.64
N ASN A 164 15.56 8.32 14.41
CA ASN A 164 15.48 8.60 15.85
C ASN A 164 14.58 7.60 16.61
N ASP A 165 14.75 6.29 16.34
CA ASP A 165 14.02 5.18 16.95
C ASP A 165 12.49 5.17 16.64
N LYS A 166 12.06 5.88 15.62
CA LYS A 166 10.65 5.92 15.17
C LYS A 166 10.53 5.61 13.69
N PRO A 167 9.41 5.00 13.24
CA PRO A 167 9.08 4.97 11.83
C PRO A 167 9.06 6.39 11.26
N THR A 168 9.63 6.58 10.08
CA THR A 168 9.55 7.88 9.40
C THR A 168 8.09 8.27 9.16
N GLU A 169 7.84 9.57 9.01
CA GLU A 169 6.50 10.09 8.71
C GLU A 169 5.92 9.45 7.45
N TRP A 170 6.76 9.28 6.42
CA TRP A 170 6.36 8.57 5.20
C TRP A 170 6.00 7.11 5.46
N ALA A 171 6.76 6.38 6.24
CA ALA A 171 6.49 4.99 6.58
C ALA A 171 5.11 4.85 7.23
N LYS A 172 4.78 5.73 8.15
CA LYS A 172 3.46 5.78 8.80
C LYS A 172 2.36 6.12 7.80
N PHE A 173 2.53 7.19 7.03
CA PHE A 173 1.56 7.64 6.05
C PHE A 173 1.23 6.56 5.01
N SER A 174 2.27 5.90 4.47
CA SER A 174 2.10 4.93 3.38
C SER A 174 1.54 3.58 3.81
N HIS A 175 1.64 3.22 5.10
CA HIS A 175 1.25 1.91 5.62
C HIS A 175 0.04 1.95 6.58
N SER A 176 -0.28 3.10 7.17
CA SER A 176 -1.45 3.23 8.05
C SER A 176 -2.76 3.27 7.26
N SER A 177 -3.85 2.89 7.94
CA SER A 177 -5.23 3.04 7.44
C SER A 177 -5.93 4.16 8.19
N SER A 178 -6.78 4.89 7.47
CA SER A 178 -7.63 5.92 8.07
C SER A 178 -8.89 5.31 8.68
N PHE A 179 -9.23 5.74 9.90
CA PHE A 179 -10.49 5.37 10.51
C PHE A 179 -11.69 6.02 9.80
N GLU A 180 -11.51 7.21 9.27
CA GLU A 180 -12.55 7.89 8.46
C GLU A 180 -12.89 7.08 7.20
N ASP A 181 -11.89 6.47 6.55
CA ASP A 181 -12.13 5.59 5.41
C ASP A 181 -12.85 4.30 5.83
N ALA A 182 -12.55 3.77 7.02
CA ALA A 182 -13.25 2.61 7.56
C ALA A 182 -14.74 2.91 7.84
N LYS A 183 -15.08 4.11 8.32
CA LYS A 183 -16.46 4.55 8.56
C LYS A 183 -17.31 4.56 7.27
N ILE A 184 -16.71 4.83 6.14
CA ILE A 184 -17.38 4.87 4.83
C ILE A 184 -17.23 3.56 4.04
N GLY A 185 -16.69 2.50 4.66
CA GLY A 185 -16.52 1.18 4.05
C GLY A 185 -15.40 1.09 2.99
N VAL A 186 -14.53 2.10 2.90
CA VAL A 186 -13.43 2.14 1.95
C VAL A 186 -12.15 1.60 2.59
N LYS A 187 -11.47 0.66 1.94
CA LYS A 187 -10.19 0.13 2.43
C LYS A 187 -9.02 1.05 2.07
N SER A 188 -8.02 1.08 2.93
CA SER A 188 -6.80 1.89 2.78
C SER A 188 -6.05 1.72 1.46
N VAL A 189 -6.23 0.61 0.77
CA VAL A 189 -5.64 0.38 -0.56
C VAL A 189 -6.04 1.47 -1.55
N HIS A 190 -7.26 2.02 -1.43
CA HIS A 190 -7.75 3.08 -2.30
C HIS A 190 -7.00 4.41 -2.07
N HIS A 191 -6.64 4.72 -0.84
CA HIS A 191 -5.79 5.86 -0.52
C HIS A 191 -4.41 5.74 -1.21
N LYS A 192 -3.82 4.55 -1.19
CA LYS A 192 -2.54 4.30 -1.89
C LYS A 192 -2.67 4.41 -3.41
N TYR A 193 -3.77 3.93 -3.98
CA TYR A 193 -4.01 4.05 -5.43
C TYR A 193 -4.24 5.49 -5.87
N ILE A 194 -5.04 6.26 -5.11
CA ILE A 194 -5.30 7.66 -5.46
C ILE A 194 -4.03 8.51 -5.32
N LEU A 195 -3.20 8.28 -4.31
CA LEU A 195 -1.92 8.95 -4.16
C LEU A 195 -0.98 8.65 -5.34
N ARG A 196 -0.91 7.38 -5.76
CA ARG A 196 -0.15 6.98 -6.95
C ARG A 196 -0.72 7.60 -8.22
N ALA A 197 -2.03 7.71 -8.31
CA ALA A 197 -2.69 8.37 -9.43
C ALA A 197 -2.36 9.86 -9.48
N LEU A 198 -2.38 10.57 -8.36
CA LEU A 198 -2.02 11.98 -8.28
C LEU A 198 -0.56 12.24 -8.65
N VAL A 199 0.34 11.43 -8.14
CA VAL A 199 1.79 11.58 -8.39
C VAL A 199 2.16 11.21 -9.82
N GLY A 200 1.56 10.14 -10.35
CA GLY A 200 1.84 9.63 -11.70
C GLY A 200 0.81 9.99 -12.76
N GLY A 201 -0.38 10.44 -12.36
CA GLY A 201 -1.55 10.53 -13.23
C GLY A 201 -1.93 11.92 -13.70
N SER A 202 -1.23 12.95 -13.23
CA SER A 202 -1.33 14.25 -13.90
C SER A 202 -0.60 14.24 -15.26
N SER A 203 -0.32 13.02 -15.79
CA SER A 203 0.37 12.88 -17.06
C SER A 203 -0.60 13.08 -18.22
N ILE A 204 -0.47 14.22 -18.82
CA ILE A 204 -0.86 14.38 -20.22
C ILE A 204 0.04 13.44 -21.02
N ARG A 205 -0.52 12.58 -21.86
CA ARG A 205 0.26 11.85 -22.86
C ARG A 205 0.91 12.87 -23.78
N ARG A 206 2.13 13.25 -23.49
CA ARG A 206 2.95 13.98 -24.45
C ARG A 206 3.92 13.00 -25.07
N ASP A 207 4.20 13.22 -26.32
CA ASP A 207 5.22 12.48 -27.04
C ASP A 207 6.62 12.89 -26.57
N ILE A 208 7.09 12.28 -25.51
CA ILE A 208 8.48 12.38 -25.06
C ILE A 208 9.24 11.09 -25.38
N ILE A 209 10.54 11.19 -25.45
CA ILE A 209 11.45 10.07 -25.61
C ILE A 209 12.17 9.86 -24.29
N ILE A 210 12.16 8.63 -23.76
CA ILE A 210 12.95 8.27 -22.61
C ILE A 210 14.17 7.50 -23.08
N ALA A 211 15.35 8.09 -22.87
CA ALA A 211 16.62 7.45 -23.13
C ALA A 211 16.90 6.37 -22.06
N THR A 212 17.43 5.23 -22.47
CA THR A 212 17.83 4.16 -21.54
C THR A 212 19.12 4.51 -20.82
N GLY A 213 19.42 3.90 -19.69
CA GLY A 213 20.55 4.22 -18.83
C GLY A 213 21.94 4.15 -19.48
N ALA A 214 22.06 3.52 -20.67
CA ALA A 214 23.30 3.48 -21.47
C ALA A 214 23.32 4.51 -22.62
N SER A 215 22.33 5.42 -22.68
CA SER A 215 22.25 6.41 -23.72
C SER A 215 23.17 7.61 -23.43
N THR A 216 23.81 8.11 -24.51
CA THR A 216 24.54 9.37 -24.53
C THR A 216 23.85 10.32 -25.51
N PRO A 217 24.16 11.65 -25.52
CA PRO A 217 23.63 12.58 -26.51
C PRO A 217 23.80 12.11 -27.94
N ASP A 218 24.94 11.44 -28.24
CA ASP A 218 25.29 10.95 -29.60
C ASP A 218 24.70 9.58 -29.92
N ASN A 219 24.25 8.84 -28.88
CA ASN A 219 23.73 7.48 -29.04
C ASN A 219 22.52 7.25 -28.12
N ILE A 220 21.40 7.84 -28.50
CA ILE A 220 20.18 7.72 -27.72
C ILE A 220 19.52 6.37 -27.99
N LYS A 221 19.52 5.51 -26.96
CA LYS A 221 18.77 4.25 -26.95
C LYS A 221 17.37 4.49 -26.40
N LEU A 222 16.37 4.15 -27.21
CA LEU A 222 14.98 4.35 -26.82
C LEU A 222 14.50 3.22 -25.92
N SER A 223 13.68 3.56 -24.92
CA SER A 223 12.89 2.57 -24.19
C SER A 223 11.89 1.90 -25.15
N LYS A 224 11.69 0.58 -25.01
CA LYS A 224 10.65 -0.15 -25.73
C LYS A 224 9.24 0.17 -25.25
N SER A 225 9.09 0.83 -24.12
CA SER A 225 7.80 1.22 -23.59
C SER A 225 7.26 2.45 -24.31
N LYS A 226 5.95 2.45 -24.59
CA LYS A 226 5.24 3.64 -25.08
C LYS A 226 5.57 4.82 -24.16
N VAL A 227 5.91 5.93 -24.76
CA VAL A 227 6.37 7.11 -24.06
C VAL A 227 5.19 7.77 -23.35
N HIS A 228 5.26 7.85 -22.04
CA HIS A 228 4.29 8.58 -21.22
C HIS A 228 4.97 9.83 -20.69
N GLU A 229 4.40 10.99 -20.92
CA GLU A 229 4.82 12.16 -20.17
C GLU A 229 4.26 12.07 -18.76
N ILE A 230 5.15 12.14 -17.77
CA ILE A 230 4.80 12.34 -16.39
C ILE A 230 4.99 13.84 -16.11
N PRO A 231 3.94 14.67 -15.97
CA PRO A 231 4.07 16.12 -15.92
C PRO A 231 4.99 16.65 -14.84
N LYS A 232 5.04 15.94 -13.72
CA LYS A 232 5.90 16.32 -12.58
C LYS A 232 7.22 15.55 -12.58
N MET A 233 7.48 14.70 -13.58
CA MET A 233 8.68 13.85 -13.63
C MET A 233 8.89 13.01 -12.35
N LEU A 234 7.82 12.67 -11.67
CA LEU A 234 7.84 12.04 -10.35
C LEU A 234 7.56 10.55 -10.43
N LYS A 235 8.22 9.76 -9.60
CA LYS A 235 7.89 8.37 -9.32
C LYS A 235 7.58 8.19 -7.84
N PHE A 236 6.61 7.34 -7.58
CA PHE A 236 6.19 6.95 -6.25
C PHE A 236 6.86 5.64 -5.83
N SER A 237 7.37 5.61 -4.62
CA SER A 237 7.84 4.40 -3.95
C SER A 237 7.11 4.24 -2.63
N VAL A 238 6.49 3.09 -2.40
CA VAL A 238 5.82 2.79 -1.12
C VAL A 238 6.83 2.86 0.04
N ALA A 239 8.03 2.31 -0.16
CA ALA A 239 9.05 2.25 0.88
C ALA A 239 9.78 3.57 1.14
N ARG A 240 9.91 4.45 0.13
CA ARG A 240 10.84 5.60 0.21
C ARG A 240 10.22 6.97 0.01
N GLY A 241 8.98 7.07 -0.49
CA GLY A 241 8.37 8.34 -0.81
C GLY A 241 8.33 8.68 -2.30
N ILE A 242 8.41 9.96 -2.61
CA ILE A 242 8.32 10.48 -3.99
C ILE A 242 9.69 10.98 -4.42
N ARG A 243 10.09 10.68 -5.65
CA ARG A 243 11.33 11.18 -6.23
C ARG A 243 11.12 11.78 -7.61
N THR A 244 11.98 12.72 -8.00
CA THR A 244 12.16 13.07 -9.41
C THR A 244 12.77 11.86 -10.12
N ALA A 245 12.12 11.41 -11.18
CA ALA A 245 12.52 10.20 -11.89
C ALA A 245 13.17 10.44 -13.24
N TYR A 246 12.94 11.59 -13.81
CA TYR A 246 13.44 11.94 -15.13
C TYR A 246 14.00 13.35 -15.14
N GLU A 247 15.08 13.53 -15.85
CA GLU A 247 15.69 14.82 -16.13
C GLU A 247 15.82 15.06 -17.65
N PRO A 248 15.77 16.31 -18.13
CA PRO A 248 16.03 16.62 -19.52
C PRO A 248 17.40 16.08 -19.94
N MET A 249 17.47 15.43 -21.09
CA MET A 249 18.74 15.09 -21.70
C MET A 249 19.26 16.28 -22.51
N LEU A 250 20.43 16.79 -22.12
CA LEU A 250 21.03 17.98 -22.71
C LEU A 250 22.14 17.59 -23.70
N ASP A 251 22.29 18.38 -24.75
CA ASP A 251 23.42 18.32 -25.69
C ASP A 251 24.69 18.96 -25.09
N ALA A 252 25.75 19.05 -25.90
CA ALA A 252 27.02 19.65 -25.50
C ALA A 252 26.94 21.16 -25.20
N ASN A 253 25.90 21.85 -25.69
CA ASN A 253 25.65 23.26 -25.43
C ASN A 253 24.75 23.51 -24.25
N GLY A 254 24.25 22.44 -23.58
CA GLY A 254 23.29 22.53 -22.46
C GLY A 254 21.83 22.70 -22.89
N GLU A 255 21.52 22.52 -24.18
CA GLU A 255 20.16 22.59 -24.68
C GLU A 255 19.47 21.22 -24.65
N GLN A 256 18.15 21.21 -24.41
CA GLN A 256 17.40 19.95 -24.36
C GLN A 256 17.34 19.30 -25.73
N ILE A 257 17.76 18.05 -25.83
CA ILE A 257 17.73 17.26 -27.07
C ILE A 257 16.29 17.04 -27.51
N ILE A 258 16.04 17.27 -28.79
CA ILE A 258 14.76 17.02 -29.47
C ILE A 258 15.00 16.05 -30.62
N LEU A 259 14.27 14.92 -30.62
CA LEU A 259 14.30 13.92 -31.69
C LEU A 259 12.92 13.79 -32.32
N GLY A 260 12.81 14.01 -33.63
CA GLY A 260 11.53 13.93 -34.32
C GLY A 260 10.44 14.83 -33.74
N GLY A 261 10.82 16.02 -33.27
CA GLY A 261 9.92 16.96 -32.61
C GLY A 261 9.59 16.63 -31.12
N LYS A 262 10.17 15.58 -30.56
CA LYS A 262 9.90 15.11 -29.20
C LYS A 262 11.08 15.41 -28.29
N LYS A 263 10.81 15.91 -27.10
CA LYS A 263 11.81 16.14 -26.05
C LYS A 263 12.36 14.83 -25.50
N VAL A 264 13.67 14.76 -25.34
CA VAL A 264 14.35 13.58 -24.78
C VAL A 264 14.62 13.77 -23.30
N TYR A 265 14.30 12.74 -22.51
CA TYR A 265 14.57 12.69 -21.08
C TYR A 265 15.38 11.44 -20.74
N LYS A 266 16.10 11.50 -19.64
CA LYS A 266 16.90 10.41 -19.11
C LYS A 266 16.38 10.04 -17.73
N GLU A 267 16.29 8.74 -17.43
CA GLU A 267 15.89 8.28 -16.11
C GLU A 267 17.02 8.47 -15.09
N ILE A 268 16.70 9.10 -13.97
CA ILE A 268 17.57 9.20 -12.81
C ILE A 268 17.51 7.87 -12.05
N PRO A 269 18.65 7.16 -11.81
CA PRO A 269 18.63 5.90 -11.12
C PRO A 269 18.05 6.02 -9.71
N SER A 270 17.21 5.06 -9.31
CA SER A 270 16.55 5.08 -7.99
C SER A 270 17.53 5.07 -6.80
N LYS A 271 18.70 4.47 -6.99
CA LYS A 271 19.74 4.37 -5.97
C LYS A 271 20.40 5.73 -5.64
N THR A 272 20.45 6.63 -6.61
CA THR A 272 21.09 7.95 -6.48
C THR A 272 20.08 9.09 -6.32
N SER A 273 18.78 8.77 -6.35
CA SER A 273 17.72 9.77 -6.22
C SER A 273 17.49 10.15 -4.77
N THR A 274 17.27 11.45 -4.54
CA THR A 274 16.72 11.94 -3.29
C THR A 274 15.21 11.74 -3.28
N TYR A 275 14.69 11.24 -2.17
CA TYR A 275 13.27 11.03 -1.96
C TYR A 275 12.71 12.10 -1.03
N VAL A 276 11.55 12.60 -1.38
CA VAL A 276 10.70 13.38 -0.48
C VAL A 276 9.92 12.39 0.36
N ASN A 277 10.13 12.41 1.67
CA ASN A 277 9.52 11.53 2.65
C ASN A 277 8.75 12.29 3.74
N SER A 278 8.70 13.60 3.68
CA SER A 278 7.83 14.45 4.49
C SER A 278 6.42 14.52 3.90
N VAL A 279 5.40 14.26 4.70
CA VAL A 279 4.00 14.32 4.27
C VAL A 279 3.61 15.74 3.83
N LYS A 280 4.08 16.76 4.53
CA LYS A 280 3.84 18.17 4.18
C LYS A 280 4.41 18.52 2.80
N GLU A 281 5.63 18.10 2.50
CA GLU A 281 6.23 18.31 1.18
C GLU A 281 5.49 17.54 0.10
N MET A 282 5.10 16.30 0.37
CA MET A 282 4.32 15.49 -0.58
C MET A 282 2.94 16.10 -0.85
N PHE A 283 2.29 16.65 0.16
CA PHE A 283 1.05 17.38 -0.01
C PHE A 283 1.22 18.56 -0.96
N LYS A 284 2.26 19.39 -0.75
CA LYS A 284 2.60 20.51 -1.64
C LYS A 284 2.98 20.05 -3.06
N LEU A 285 3.75 18.97 -3.19
CA LEU A 285 4.10 18.40 -4.50
C LEU A 285 2.87 17.87 -5.26
N SER A 286 1.91 17.30 -4.53
CA SER A 286 0.71 16.71 -5.13
C SER A 286 -0.27 17.77 -5.65
N PHE A 287 -0.48 18.84 -4.90
CA PHE A 287 -1.53 19.82 -5.17
C PHE A 287 -1.02 21.23 -5.52
N GLY A 288 0.26 21.52 -5.31
CA GLY A 288 0.84 22.84 -5.58
C GLY A 288 0.66 23.82 -4.42
N ASP A 289 0.23 25.04 -4.73
CA ASP A 289 -0.03 26.08 -3.72
C ASP A 289 -1.31 25.77 -2.99
N VAL A 290 -1.20 25.32 -1.74
CA VAL A 290 -2.29 24.79 -0.92
C VAL A 290 -2.32 25.45 0.45
N ASP A 291 -3.53 25.53 1.02
CA ASP A 291 -3.72 25.96 2.40
C ASP A 291 -3.25 24.82 3.36
N GLU A 292 -2.27 25.12 4.21
CA GLU A 292 -1.69 24.13 5.13
C GLU A 292 -2.72 23.52 6.10
N LYS A 293 -3.83 24.22 6.38
CA LYS A 293 -4.92 23.67 7.21
C LYS A 293 -5.64 22.48 6.57
N ASP A 294 -5.49 22.28 5.26
CA ASP A 294 -6.06 21.14 4.54
C ASP A 294 -5.16 19.88 4.55
N GLU A 295 -3.93 19.98 5.05
CA GLU A 295 -3.00 18.84 5.15
C GLU A 295 -3.63 17.62 5.83
N PRO A 296 -4.42 17.73 6.91
CA PRO A 296 -5.08 16.57 7.53
C PRO A 296 -5.98 15.78 6.59
N LEU A 297 -6.55 16.40 5.56
CA LEU A 297 -7.35 15.71 4.55
C LEU A 297 -6.51 14.74 3.68
N PHE A 298 -5.19 14.95 3.63
CA PHE A 298 -4.28 14.12 2.84
C PHE A 298 -4.16 12.69 3.39
N PHE A 299 -4.53 12.45 4.65
CA PHE A 299 -4.39 11.17 5.35
C PHE A 299 -5.55 10.19 5.13
N SER A 300 -6.57 10.54 4.36
CA SER A 300 -7.71 9.66 4.07
C SER A 300 -8.11 9.71 2.60
N PHE A 301 -8.75 8.65 2.12
CA PHE A 301 -9.26 8.58 0.76
C PHE A 301 -10.37 9.62 0.51
N ASP A 302 -11.30 9.78 1.46
CA ASP A 302 -12.33 10.82 1.40
C ASP A 302 -11.70 12.22 1.36
N GLY A 303 -10.71 12.45 2.22
CA GLY A 303 -9.97 13.71 2.24
C GLY A 303 -9.25 13.99 0.91
N MET A 304 -8.62 12.96 0.32
CA MET A 304 -8.00 13.06 -0.99
C MET A 304 -8.99 13.43 -2.10
N CYS A 305 -10.20 12.86 -2.09
CA CYS A 305 -11.26 13.24 -3.02
C CYS A 305 -11.66 14.72 -2.86
N LYS A 306 -11.74 15.21 -1.62
CA LYS A 306 -12.01 16.62 -1.33
C LYS A 306 -10.91 17.55 -1.83
N LEU A 307 -9.65 17.18 -1.62
CA LEU A 307 -8.47 17.92 -2.08
C LEU A 307 -8.40 17.96 -3.61
N ILE A 308 -8.63 16.85 -4.28
CA ILE A 308 -8.69 16.76 -5.75
C ILE A 308 -9.74 17.75 -6.28
N LYS A 309 -10.95 17.72 -5.72
CA LYS A 309 -12.02 18.61 -6.13
C LYS A 309 -11.70 20.09 -5.88
N LYS A 310 -10.97 20.39 -4.80
CA LYS A 310 -10.65 21.77 -4.39
C LYS A 310 -9.50 22.37 -5.20
N TYR A 311 -8.43 21.60 -5.42
CA TYR A 311 -7.16 22.14 -5.91
C TYR A 311 -6.84 21.81 -7.38
N LEU A 312 -7.43 20.75 -7.95
CA LEU A 312 -7.12 20.35 -9.31
C LEU A 312 -8.07 20.98 -10.32
N LYS A 313 -7.55 21.28 -11.51
CA LYS A 313 -8.35 21.69 -12.67
C LYS A 313 -9.07 20.47 -13.25
N LYS A 314 -10.13 20.74 -14.03
CA LYS A 314 -11.00 19.70 -14.59
C LYS A 314 -10.25 18.62 -15.39
N ASP A 315 -9.27 19.00 -16.21
CA ASP A 315 -8.41 18.11 -16.96
C ASP A 315 -7.50 17.27 -16.05
N GLN A 316 -6.94 17.87 -15.00
CA GLN A 316 -6.12 17.16 -14.01
C GLN A 316 -6.96 16.17 -13.19
N ILE A 317 -8.20 16.53 -12.83
CA ILE A 317 -9.13 15.62 -12.15
C ILE A 317 -9.40 14.41 -13.04
N LYS A 318 -9.70 14.64 -14.33
CA LYS A 318 -9.95 13.58 -15.31
C LYS A 318 -8.74 12.64 -15.47
N ASN A 319 -7.55 13.21 -15.60
CA ASN A 319 -6.32 12.42 -15.69
C ASN A 319 -6.04 11.61 -14.43
N THR A 320 -6.27 12.19 -13.24
CA THR A 320 -6.12 11.48 -11.97
C THR A 320 -7.13 10.34 -11.88
N TYR A 321 -8.37 10.57 -12.28
CA TYR A 321 -9.40 9.53 -12.35
C TYR A 321 -8.97 8.37 -13.27
N ASN A 322 -8.61 8.67 -14.50
CA ASN A 322 -8.20 7.64 -15.46
C ASN A 322 -7.04 6.80 -14.91
N ARG A 323 -6.06 7.45 -14.28
CA ARG A 323 -4.93 6.74 -13.68
C ARG A 323 -5.32 5.93 -12.44
N TYR A 324 -6.24 6.43 -11.63
CA TYR A 324 -6.77 5.68 -10.49
C TYR A 324 -7.48 4.41 -10.95
N VAL A 325 -8.34 4.51 -11.95
CA VAL A 325 -9.07 3.36 -12.53
C VAL A 325 -8.11 2.36 -13.17
N GLU A 326 -7.11 2.83 -13.92
CA GLU A 326 -6.07 1.97 -14.47
C GLU A 326 -5.28 1.21 -13.38
N LEU A 327 -4.91 1.89 -12.29
CA LEU A 327 -4.22 1.26 -11.17
C LEU A 327 -5.12 0.28 -10.39
N LEU A 328 -6.41 0.58 -10.32
CA LEU A 328 -7.37 -0.23 -9.58
C LEU A 328 -7.70 -1.53 -10.31
N TRP A 329 -7.97 -1.46 -11.60
CA TRP A 329 -8.46 -2.58 -12.42
C TRP A 329 -7.37 -3.24 -13.26
N GLY A 330 -6.34 -2.50 -13.66
CA GLY A 330 -5.19 -3.01 -14.41
C GLY A 330 -4.18 -3.72 -13.52
N VAL A 331 -4.60 -4.79 -12.83
CA VAL A 331 -3.74 -5.57 -11.93
C VAL A 331 -2.69 -6.33 -12.74
N LYS A 332 -1.43 -6.30 -12.28
CA LYS A 332 -0.37 -7.11 -12.88
C LYS A 332 -0.69 -8.60 -12.80
N PRO A 333 -0.23 -9.41 -13.77
CA PRO A 333 -0.49 -10.85 -13.86
C PRO A 333 -0.38 -11.61 -12.54
N GLN A 334 0.74 -11.48 -11.90
CA GLN A 334 1.05 -12.20 -10.65
C GLN A 334 0.08 -11.87 -9.53
N ARG A 335 -0.37 -10.62 -9.46
CA ARG A 335 -1.30 -10.22 -8.41
C ARG A 335 -2.73 -10.64 -8.70
N ALA A 336 -3.12 -10.74 -9.96
CA ALA A 336 -4.40 -11.30 -10.33
C ALA A 336 -4.48 -12.78 -9.93
N GLN A 337 -3.42 -13.55 -10.18
CA GLN A 337 -3.36 -14.96 -9.75
C GLN A 337 -3.43 -15.11 -8.22
N GLU A 338 -2.78 -14.23 -7.46
CA GLU A 338 -2.87 -14.23 -5.99
C GLU A 338 -4.30 -13.89 -5.51
N LEU A 339 -4.99 -12.99 -6.19
CA LEU A 339 -6.34 -12.58 -5.85
C LEU A 339 -7.39 -13.65 -6.20
N GLU A 340 -7.19 -14.37 -7.29
CA GLU A 340 -8.03 -15.51 -7.67
C GLU A 340 -8.06 -16.63 -6.64
N VAL A 341 -6.88 -16.96 -6.12
CA VAL A 341 -6.75 -17.99 -5.07
C VAL A 341 -7.46 -17.57 -3.78
N GLN A 342 -7.72 -16.28 -3.58
CA GLN A 342 -8.23 -15.75 -2.32
C GLN A 342 -9.74 -15.53 -2.28
N ASN A 343 -10.36 -15.08 -3.28
CA ASN A 343 -11.79 -14.86 -3.53
C ASN A 343 -11.97 -13.66 -4.49
N PRO A 344 -12.12 -13.89 -5.79
CA PRO A 344 -12.22 -12.82 -6.77
C PRO A 344 -13.45 -11.92 -6.57
N GLU A 345 -14.57 -12.46 -6.09
CA GLU A 345 -15.80 -11.71 -5.82
C GLU A 345 -15.58 -10.69 -4.69
N LEU A 346 -14.95 -11.11 -3.59
CA LEU A 346 -14.64 -10.21 -2.48
C LEU A 346 -13.65 -9.12 -2.89
N ASP A 347 -12.67 -9.43 -3.73
CA ASP A 347 -11.75 -8.43 -4.25
C ASP A 347 -12.45 -7.41 -5.14
N PHE A 348 -13.37 -7.85 -5.98
CA PHE A 348 -14.20 -6.96 -6.78
C PHE A 348 -15.03 -6.02 -5.91
N GLU A 349 -15.75 -6.54 -4.91
CA GLU A 349 -16.55 -5.71 -3.99
C GLU A 349 -15.72 -4.63 -3.29
N VAL A 350 -14.53 -5.02 -2.83
CA VAL A 350 -13.60 -4.08 -2.18
C VAL A 350 -13.15 -2.98 -3.14
N LYS A 351 -12.80 -3.33 -4.36
CA LYS A 351 -12.40 -2.36 -5.39
C LYS A 351 -13.56 -1.48 -5.80
N TYR A 352 -14.74 -2.09 -6.01
CA TYR A 352 -15.93 -1.38 -6.43
C TYR A 352 -16.40 -0.36 -5.40
N ALA A 353 -16.33 -0.66 -4.11
CA ALA A 353 -16.72 0.28 -3.06
C ALA A 353 -15.89 1.59 -3.12
N GLY A 354 -14.57 1.49 -3.27
CA GLY A 354 -13.72 2.66 -3.43
C GLY A 354 -13.92 3.38 -4.75
N TYR A 355 -14.07 2.65 -5.84
CA TYR A 355 -14.38 3.17 -7.16
C TYR A 355 -15.70 3.97 -7.17
N LYS A 356 -16.77 3.36 -6.67
CA LYS A 356 -18.08 4.02 -6.55
C LYS A 356 -18.00 5.30 -5.73
N TYR A 357 -17.33 5.22 -4.56
CA TYR A 357 -17.15 6.38 -3.72
C TYR A 357 -16.43 7.53 -4.45
N PHE A 358 -15.38 7.20 -5.19
CA PHE A 358 -14.63 8.17 -5.98
C PHE A 358 -15.50 8.82 -7.07
N CYS A 359 -16.27 8.02 -7.80
CA CYS A 359 -17.19 8.49 -8.84
C CYS A 359 -18.27 9.41 -8.26
N ASP A 360 -18.91 9.02 -7.17
CA ASP A 360 -19.94 9.80 -6.49
C ASP A 360 -19.39 11.17 -6.00
N LYS A 361 -18.17 11.19 -5.48
CA LYS A 361 -17.55 12.42 -4.96
C LYS A 361 -17.07 13.37 -6.06
N LEU A 362 -16.60 12.87 -7.18
CA LEU A 362 -16.00 13.64 -8.24
C LEU A 362 -16.89 13.80 -9.47
N GLY A 363 -18.08 13.20 -9.47
CA GLY A 363 -19.11 13.39 -10.52
C GLY A 363 -18.74 12.71 -11.84
N PHE A 364 -18.10 11.53 -11.78
CA PHE A 364 -17.85 10.72 -12.95
C PHE A 364 -19.05 9.86 -13.29
N ALA A 365 -19.33 9.75 -14.57
CA ALA A 365 -20.56 9.22 -15.10
C ALA A 365 -20.60 7.68 -15.18
N ASP A 366 -21.79 7.18 -15.47
CA ASP A 366 -22.19 5.77 -15.48
C ASP A 366 -21.48 4.93 -16.57
N GLU A 367 -20.84 5.56 -17.58
CA GLU A 367 -20.06 4.86 -18.60
C GLU A 367 -18.93 4.00 -18.01
N HIS A 368 -18.47 4.34 -16.81
CA HIS A 368 -17.45 3.58 -16.11
C HIS A 368 -17.98 2.34 -15.40
N GLU A 369 -19.26 2.31 -15.06
CA GLU A 369 -19.89 1.10 -14.49
C GLU A 369 -19.82 -0.06 -15.49
N LYS A 370 -20.06 0.22 -16.76
CA LYS A 370 -19.93 -0.78 -17.82
C LYS A 370 -18.53 -1.38 -17.94
N TYR A 371 -17.49 -0.59 -17.71
CA TYR A 371 -16.13 -1.11 -17.66
C TYR A 371 -15.94 -2.04 -16.45
N VAL A 372 -16.44 -1.66 -15.28
CA VAL A 372 -16.34 -2.48 -14.06
C VAL A 372 -17.08 -3.79 -14.20
N GLU A 373 -18.30 -3.78 -14.76
CA GLU A 373 -19.06 -4.98 -15.06
C GLU A 373 -18.34 -5.89 -16.04
N THR A 374 -17.79 -5.31 -17.11
CA THR A 374 -17.00 -6.06 -18.10
C THR A 374 -15.74 -6.66 -17.47
N TYR A 375 -15.04 -5.88 -16.64
CA TYR A 375 -13.87 -6.36 -15.92
C TYR A 375 -14.24 -7.53 -15.00
N TYR A 376 -15.30 -7.39 -14.18
CA TYR A 376 -15.71 -8.45 -13.27
C TYR A 376 -16.15 -9.70 -14.01
N ALA A 377 -16.94 -9.59 -15.07
CA ALA A 377 -17.38 -10.72 -15.87
C ALA A 377 -16.20 -11.45 -16.54
N ASP A 378 -15.18 -10.70 -17.01
CA ASP A 378 -14.03 -11.28 -17.69
C ASP A 378 -12.97 -11.83 -16.73
N TYR A 379 -12.79 -11.23 -15.57
CA TYR A 379 -11.68 -11.50 -14.65
C TYR A 379 -12.12 -12.14 -13.33
N GLY A 380 -13.30 -11.79 -12.82
CA GLY A 380 -13.84 -12.36 -11.60
C GLY A 380 -14.15 -13.85 -11.72
N HIS A 381 -14.58 -14.28 -12.89
CA HIS A 381 -14.93 -15.67 -13.15
C HIS A 381 -13.85 -16.48 -13.87
N ARG A 382 -12.99 -15.83 -14.63
CA ARG A 382 -11.98 -16.50 -15.48
C ARG A 382 -10.57 -16.39 -14.97
N GLY A 383 -10.34 -15.46 -14.05
CA GLY A 383 -9.09 -15.29 -13.34
C GLY A 383 -7.85 -14.93 -14.14
N HIS A 384 -7.86 -14.75 -15.45
CA HIS A 384 -6.65 -14.80 -16.25
C HIS A 384 -6.47 -13.76 -17.31
N LYS A 385 -7.46 -13.01 -17.65
CA LYS A 385 -7.23 -11.91 -18.58
C LYS A 385 -6.65 -10.72 -17.84
N LEU A 386 -5.38 -10.70 -17.94
CA LEU A 386 -4.55 -9.64 -17.49
C LEU A 386 -4.66 -8.51 -18.45
N GLY A 387 -5.16 -7.41 -17.90
CA GLY A 387 -4.75 -6.17 -18.46
C GLY A 387 -5.38 -5.78 -19.75
N GLU A 388 -6.67 -5.97 -19.92
CA GLU A 388 -7.36 -4.90 -20.62
C GLU A 388 -7.20 -3.67 -19.70
N SER A 389 -6.27 -2.79 -20.02
CA SER A 389 -6.15 -1.53 -19.30
C SER A 389 -7.43 -0.72 -19.51
N PHE A 390 -7.74 0.21 -18.62
CA PHE A 390 -8.88 1.10 -18.84
C PHE A 390 -8.76 1.82 -20.20
N ALA A 391 -7.55 2.16 -20.62
CA ALA A 391 -7.29 2.74 -21.93
C ALA A 391 -7.67 1.76 -23.08
N ASP A 392 -7.26 0.50 -22.98
CA ASP A 392 -7.61 -0.52 -23.99
C ASP A 392 -9.13 -0.74 -24.06
N TYR A 393 -9.82 -0.69 -22.90
CA TYR A 393 -11.28 -0.75 -22.88
C TYR A 393 -11.91 0.46 -23.57
N LEU A 394 -11.46 1.68 -23.26
CA LEU A 394 -11.98 2.90 -23.89
C LEU A 394 -11.74 2.92 -25.40
N GLU A 395 -10.59 2.41 -25.85
CA GLU A 395 -10.27 2.26 -27.29
C GLU A 395 -11.25 1.27 -27.95
N LYS A 396 -11.49 0.13 -27.30
CA LYS A 396 -12.41 -0.91 -27.77
C LYS A 396 -13.85 -0.42 -27.92
N ILE A 397 -14.32 0.43 -27.01
CA ILE A 397 -15.68 1.00 -27.08
C ILE A 397 -15.73 2.31 -27.87
N GLY A 398 -14.60 2.78 -28.44
CA GLY A 398 -14.52 3.94 -29.32
C GLY A 398 -14.65 5.30 -28.63
N VAL A 399 -14.40 5.38 -27.33
CA VAL A 399 -14.51 6.64 -26.54
C VAL A 399 -13.17 7.08 -25.96
N LEU A 400 -12.06 6.47 -26.36
CA LEU A 400 -10.74 6.81 -25.81
C LEU A 400 -10.40 8.29 -26.05
N ASP A 401 -10.73 8.82 -27.20
CA ASP A 401 -10.42 10.22 -27.57
C ASP A 401 -11.20 11.24 -26.73
N ASP A 402 -12.34 10.85 -26.16
CA ASP A 402 -13.12 11.69 -25.27
C ASP A 402 -12.45 11.85 -23.88
N PHE A 403 -11.49 10.98 -23.56
CA PHE A 403 -10.78 10.92 -22.27
C PHE A 403 -9.31 11.33 -22.37
N ILE A 404 -8.80 11.55 -23.57
CA ILE A 404 -7.47 12.07 -23.84
C ILE A 404 -7.58 13.50 -24.31
#